data_de881e556d81c7cb9b4e6cc48d300b6e
#
_entry.id   de881e556d81c7cb9b4e6cc48d300b6e
#
_cell.length_a   1.000
_cell.length_b   1.000
_cell.length_c   1.000
_cell.angle_alpha   90.00
_cell.angle_beta   90.00
_cell.angle_gamma   90.00
#
_symmetry.space_group_name_H-M   'P 1'
#
loop_
_entity.id
_entity.type
_entity.pdbx_description
1 polymer ?
#
loop_
_entity_poly.entity_id
_entity_poly.type
_entity_poly.pdbx_seq_one_letter_code
_entity_poly.pdbx_strand_id
1 'polypeptide(L)'
;QVRPDILLTDIRMGNMDGIELTRRLKEMLPDLHVILLSGYSDIQYLQAALKMKVNEYLLKPAGADKIIEAVLKVKKEILDEREKWQENLKKEAFFDENITIVQLHFIDEIRKGAIVDANAIRNKAQLLKIPMEGPVYQIMLADVRRDVVEDGFKSGQELDMNFWQFVQKTNQIVRQFEGTFW
;
A
#
# COMPACT_ATOMS: atom_id res chain seq x y z
N GLN A 1 20.03 -18.41 -7.34
CA GLN A 1 18.72 -19.06 -7.51
C GLN A 1 17.87 -18.16 -8.41
N VAL A 2 17.43 -18.67 -9.55
CA VAL A 2 16.52 -17.94 -10.45
C VAL A 2 15.10 -18.11 -9.90
N ARG A 3 14.39 -16.98 -9.65
CA ARG A 3 12.95 -17.00 -9.34
C ARG A 3 12.19 -16.74 -10.63
N PRO A 4 11.53 -17.76 -11.22
CA PRO A 4 10.74 -17.54 -12.41
C PRO A 4 9.46 -16.76 -12.11
N ASP A 5 9.06 -15.90 -13.04
CA ASP A 5 7.75 -15.22 -12.99
C ASP A 5 6.65 -16.12 -13.59
N ILE A 6 6.99 -16.95 -14.58
CA ILE A 6 6.04 -17.80 -15.29
C ILE A 6 6.53 -19.24 -15.31
N LEU A 7 5.65 -20.17 -14.95
CA LEU A 7 5.81 -21.60 -15.14
C LEU A 7 4.94 -22.05 -16.31
N LEU A 8 5.55 -22.62 -17.33
CA LEU A 8 4.86 -23.37 -18.38
C LEU A 8 5.15 -24.86 -18.17
N THR A 9 4.14 -25.68 -17.92
CA THR A 9 4.34 -27.09 -17.64
C THR A 9 3.25 -27.97 -18.27
N ASP A 10 3.62 -29.18 -18.65
CA ASP A 10 2.65 -30.24 -18.98
C ASP A 10 2.01 -30.78 -17.69
N ILE A 11 0.78 -31.21 -17.77
CA ILE A 11 0.12 -31.90 -16.66
C ILE A 11 0.69 -33.31 -16.50
N ARG A 12 0.81 -34.05 -17.58
CA ARG A 12 1.33 -35.42 -17.54
C ARG A 12 2.85 -35.45 -17.78
N MET A 13 3.58 -35.56 -16.71
CA MET A 13 5.02 -35.75 -16.67
C MET A 13 5.33 -36.93 -15.74
N GLY A 14 6.19 -37.82 -16.13
CA GLY A 14 6.64 -39.03 -15.40
C GLY A 14 6.35 -39.15 -13.90
N ASN A 15 7.36 -38.86 -13.06
CA ASN A 15 7.30 -39.07 -11.60
C ASN A 15 6.46 -38.05 -10.82
N MET A 16 6.26 -36.86 -11.38
CA MET A 16 5.45 -35.80 -10.78
C MET A 16 4.57 -35.19 -11.87
N ASP A 17 3.29 -34.99 -11.58
CA ASP A 17 2.42 -34.28 -12.51
C ASP A 17 2.52 -32.76 -12.36
N GLY A 18 2.11 -32.01 -13.40
CA GLY A 18 2.19 -30.55 -13.43
C GLY A 18 1.28 -29.89 -12.39
N ILE A 19 0.22 -30.55 -11.96
CA ILE A 19 -0.68 -30.08 -10.91
C ILE A 19 0.04 -30.07 -9.56
N GLU A 20 0.67 -31.19 -9.21
CA GLU A 20 1.44 -31.31 -7.97
C GLU A 20 2.66 -30.37 -7.98
N LEU A 21 3.35 -30.27 -9.14
CA LEU A 21 4.45 -29.31 -9.32
C LEU A 21 3.97 -27.87 -9.06
N THR A 22 2.85 -27.50 -9.67
CA THR A 22 2.24 -26.16 -9.49
C THR A 22 1.90 -25.89 -8.05
N ARG A 23 1.30 -26.86 -7.35
CA ARG A 23 0.93 -26.73 -5.94
C ARG A 23 2.16 -26.42 -5.08
N ARG A 24 3.22 -27.23 -5.21
CA ARG A 24 4.46 -27.04 -4.43
C ARG A 24 5.16 -25.74 -4.75
N LEU A 25 5.20 -25.34 -6.02
CA LEU A 25 5.84 -24.09 -6.40
C LEU A 25 5.07 -22.88 -5.94
N LYS A 26 3.73 -22.88 -5.96
CA LYS A 26 2.92 -21.78 -5.42
C LYS A 26 3.03 -21.64 -3.90
N GLU A 27 3.27 -22.71 -3.17
CA GLU A 27 3.59 -22.65 -1.72
C GLU A 27 4.92 -21.91 -1.46
N MET A 28 5.91 -22.07 -2.35
CA MET A 28 7.23 -21.42 -2.24
C MET A 28 7.28 -20.04 -2.90
N LEU A 29 6.51 -19.85 -3.95
CA LEU A 29 6.45 -18.65 -4.80
C LEU A 29 4.98 -18.30 -5.03
N PRO A 30 4.32 -17.60 -4.10
CA PRO A 30 2.88 -17.28 -4.19
C PRO A 30 2.50 -16.50 -5.45
N ASP A 31 3.42 -15.64 -5.93
CA ASP A 31 3.22 -14.78 -7.09
C ASP A 31 3.55 -15.47 -8.42
N LEU A 32 3.81 -16.79 -8.40
CA LEU A 32 4.14 -17.53 -9.62
C LEU A 32 2.90 -17.65 -10.51
N HIS A 33 3.02 -17.18 -11.74
CA HIS A 33 2.01 -17.35 -12.78
C HIS A 33 2.20 -18.67 -13.49
N VAL A 34 1.10 -19.36 -13.79
CA VAL A 34 1.17 -20.73 -14.27
C VAL A 34 0.34 -20.91 -15.53
N ILE A 35 0.95 -21.55 -16.53
CA ILE A 35 0.32 -21.99 -17.77
C ILE A 35 0.42 -23.51 -17.81
N LEU A 36 -0.71 -24.21 -17.85
CA LEU A 36 -0.79 -25.65 -17.91
C LEU A 36 -1.06 -26.12 -19.32
N LEU A 37 -0.31 -27.12 -19.78
CA LEU A 37 -0.55 -27.85 -21.04
C LEU A 37 -1.20 -29.19 -20.71
N SER A 38 -2.32 -29.51 -21.33
CA SER A 38 -3.03 -30.78 -21.11
C SER A 38 -3.30 -31.49 -22.42
N GLY A 39 -2.98 -32.78 -22.49
CA GLY A 39 -3.33 -33.64 -23.64
C GLY A 39 -4.77 -34.20 -23.60
N TYR A 40 -5.49 -33.93 -22.49
CA TYR A 40 -6.81 -34.50 -22.27
C TYR A 40 -7.78 -33.44 -21.74
N SER A 41 -9.01 -33.49 -22.19
CA SER A 41 -10.13 -32.72 -21.66
C SER A 41 -10.69 -33.34 -20.34
N ASP A 42 -9.80 -33.76 -19.44
CA ASP A 42 -10.20 -34.32 -18.15
C ASP A 42 -10.69 -33.21 -17.23
N ILE A 43 -11.96 -33.31 -16.87
CA ILE A 43 -12.64 -32.33 -16.02
C ILE A 43 -11.94 -32.19 -14.67
N GLN A 44 -11.33 -33.26 -14.15
CA GLN A 44 -10.66 -33.22 -12.83
C GLN A 44 -9.43 -32.31 -12.88
N TYR A 45 -8.63 -32.35 -13.97
CA TYR A 45 -7.49 -31.45 -14.13
C TYR A 45 -7.90 -30.00 -14.31
N LEU A 46 -9.00 -29.76 -15.06
CA LEU A 46 -9.54 -28.41 -15.21
C LEU A 46 -10.03 -27.84 -13.87
N GLN A 47 -10.74 -28.67 -13.09
CA GLN A 47 -11.18 -28.25 -11.75
C GLN A 47 -10.01 -27.97 -10.80
N ALA A 48 -8.95 -28.79 -10.83
CA ALA A 48 -7.74 -28.56 -10.06
C ALA A 48 -7.03 -27.26 -10.47
N ALA A 49 -6.90 -27.00 -11.76
CA ALA A 49 -6.33 -25.78 -12.32
C ALA A 49 -7.10 -24.53 -11.86
N LEU A 50 -8.43 -24.55 -11.91
CA LEU A 50 -9.29 -23.47 -11.44
C LEU A 50 -9.12 -23.20 -9.93
N LYS A 51 -9.08 -24.25 -9.10
CA LYS A 51 -8.87 -24.12 -7.64
C LYS A 51 -7.50 -23.49 -7.33
N MET A 52 -6.47 -23.80 -8.11
CA MET A 52 -5.14 -23.24 -7.94
C MET A 52 -4.95 -21.87 -8.58
N LYS A 53 -5.99 -21.33 -9.24
CA LYS A 53 -5.94 -20.03 -9.95
C LYS A 53 -4.77 -19.97 -10.92
N VAL A 54 -4.66 -20.99 -11.82
CA VAL A 54 -3.68 -20.92 -12.90
C VAL A 54 -4.13 -19.86 -13.92
N ASN A 55 -3.17 -19.19 -14.54
CA ASN A 55 -3.45 -18.10 -15.45
C ASN A 55 -4.00 -18.59 -16.80
N GLU A 56 -3.45 -19.69 -17.32
CA GLU A 56 -3.87 -20.27 -18.60
C GLU A 56 -3.87 -21.79 -18.56
N TYR A 57 -4.83 -22.39 -19.28
CA TYR A 57 -4.95 -23.82 -19.47
C TYR A 57 -5.10 -24.13 -20.96
N LEU A 58 -4.09 -24.72 -21.57
CA LEU A 58 -4.04 -25.00 -22.99
C LEU A 58 -4.21 -26.49 -23.29
N LEU A 59 -5.09 -26.81 -24.24
CA LEU A 59 -5.29 -28.20 -24.69
C LEU A 59 -4.29 -28.51 -25.82
N LYS A 60 -3.63 -29.65 -25.72
CA LYS A 60 -2.81 -30.21 -26.79
C LYS A 60 -3.67 -30.85 -27.91
N PRO A 61 -3.31 -30.71 -29.18
CA PRO A 61 -2.09 -30.07 -29.66
C PRO A 61 -2.17 -28.55 -29.62
N ALA A 62 -1.27 -27.91 -28.81
CA ALA A 62 -1.13 -26.49 -28.81
C ALA A 62 0.00 -26.08 -29.74
N GLY A 63 -0.32 -25.38 -30.82
CA GLY A 63 0.69 -24.82 -31.72
C GLY A 63 1.55 -23.77 -31.02
N ALA A 64 2.74 -23.53 -31.57
CA ALA A 64 3.67 -22.53 -31.02
C ALA A 64 3.02 -21.17 -30.85
N ASP A 65 2.18 -20.74 -31.79
CA ASP A 65 1.49 -19.46 -31.77
C ASP A 65 0.57 -19.31 -30.52
N LYS A 66 -0.19 -20.37 -30.18
CA LYS A 66 -1.07 -20.36 -29.01
C LYS A 66 -0.29 -20.33 -27.71
N ILE A 67 0.85 -21.00 -27.64
CA ILE A 67 1.72 -20.95 -26.44
C ILE A 67 2.32 -19.57 -26.30
N ILE A 68 2.80 -18.98 -27.39
CA ILE A 68 3.34 -17.59 -27.38
C ILE A 68 2.26 -16.59 -26.94
N GLU A 69 1.06 -16.72 -27.50
CA GLU A 69 -0.09 -15.85 -27.12
C GLU A 69 -0.39 -15.93 -25.63
N ALA A 70 -0.46 -17.14 -25.07
CA ALA A 70 -0.69 -17.36 -23.64
C ALA A 70 0.42 -16.74 -22.78
N VAL A 71 1.69 -16.94 -23.16
CA VAL A 71 2.83 -16.36 -22.44
C VAL A 71 2.79 -14.82 -22.49
N LEU A 72 2.49 -14.24 -23.68
CA LEU A 72 2.40 -12.79 -23.82
C LEU A 72 1.23 -12.20 -23.02
N LYS A 73 0.10 -12.90 -22.96
CA LYS A 73 -1.04 -12.52 -22.15
C LYS A 73 -0.67 -12.49 -20.66
N VAL A 74 -0.10 -13.56 -20.15
CA VAL A 74 0.34 -13.67 -18.75
C VAL A 74 1.42 -12.63 -18.44
N LYS A 75 2.38 -12.41 -19.35
CA LYS A 75 3.37 -11.33 -19.20
C LYS A 75 2.70 -9.97 -19.04
N LYS A 76 1.66 -9.68 -19.81
CA LYS A 76 0.92 -8.42 -19.70
C LYS A 76 0.23 -8.31 -18.34
N GLU A 77 -0.43 -9.37 -17.87
CA GLU A 77 -1.04 -9.42 -16.53
C GLU A 77 -0.03 -9.06 -15.44
N ILE A 78 1.17 -9.68 -15.48
CA ILE A 78 2.26 -9.39 -14.53
C ILE A 78 2.68 -7.91 -14.56
N LEU A 79 2.81 -7.34 -15.76
CA LEU A 79 3.21 -5.93 -15.89
C LEU A 79 2.14 -4.98 -15.35
N ASP A 80 0.88 -5.26 -15.66
CA ASP A 80 -0.27 -4.47 -15.19
C ASP A 80 -0.40 -4.54 -13.64
N GLU A 81 -0.17 -5.72 -13.05
CA GLU A 81 -0.15 -5.90 -11.59
C GLU A 81 0.99 -5.13 -10.93
N ARG A 82 2.20 -5.20 -11.50
CA ARG A 82 3.38 -4.44 -11.01
C ARG A 82 3.17 -2.93 -11.11
N GLU A 83 2.58 -2.46 -12.20
CA GLU A 83 2.28 -1.03 -12.36
C GLU A 83 1.27 -0.55 -11.33
N LYS A 84 0.17 -1.27 -11.13
CA LYS A 84 -0.83 -0.96 -10.10
C LYS A 84 -0.22 -0.95 -8.69
N TRP A 85 0.64 -1.92 -8.39
CA TRP A 85 1.32 -1.98 -7.11
C TRP A 85 2.25 -0.78 -6.90
N GLN A 86 3.03 -0.39 -7.92
CA GLN A 86 3.87 0.81 -7.87
C GLN A 86 3.06 2.10 -7.72
N GLU A 87 1.92 2.21 -8.41
CA GLU A 87 1.01 3.35 -8.23
C GLU A 87 0.47 3.44 -6.80
N ASN A 88 0.09 2.31 -6.22
CA ASN A 88 -0.41 2.27 -4.85
C ASN A 88 0.68 2.68 -3.85
N LEU A 89 1.92 2.19 -4.02
CA LEU A 89 3.05 2.62 -3.19
C LEU A 89 3.30 4.12 -3.28
N LYS A 90 3.23 4.70 -4.50
CA LYS A 90 3.38 6.15 -4.68
C LYS A 90 2.26 6.92 -3.98
N LYS A 91 1.01 6.45 -4.04
CA LYS A 91 -0.13 7.07 -3.35
C LYS A 91 0.03 7.00 -1.83
N GLU A 92 0.48 5.86 -1.29
CA GLU A 92 0.76 5.70 0.14
C GLU A 92 1.89 6.62 0.60
N ALA A 93 3.01 6.65 -0.14
CA ALA A 93 4.13 7.55 0.17
C ALA A 93 3.70 9.03 0.14
N PHE A 94 2.96 9.44 -0.89
CA PHE A 94 2.42 10.80 -0.98
C PHE A 94 1.48 11.13 0.17
N PHE A 95 0.63 10.19 0.57
CA PHE A 95 -0.26 10.36 1.72
C PHE A 95 0.54 10.51 3.02
N ASP A 96 1.54 9.66 3.26
CA ASP A 96 2.37 9.71 4.46
C ASP A 96 3.21 10.99 4.53
N GLU A 97 3.73 11.48 3.40
CA GLU A 97 4.45 12.77 3.35
C GLU A 97 3.54 13.97 3.65
N ASN A 98 2.27 13.91 3.27
CA ASN A 98 1.32 15.03 3.42
C ASN A 98 0.32 14.84 4.56
N ILE A 99 0.38 13.73 5.29
CA ILE A 99 -0.59 13.38 6.33
C ILE A 99 -0.72 14.49 7.38
N THR A 100 0.39 15.11 7.76
CA THR A 100 0.39 16.19 8.77
C THR A 100 -0.46 17.39 8.34
N ILE A 101 -0.42 17.76 7.06
CA ILE A 101 -1.23 18.87 6.53
C ILE A 101 -2.71 18.52 6.60
N VAL A 102 -3.07 17.28 6.25
CA VAL A 102 -4.46 16.81 6.29
C VAL A 102 -4.95 16.69 7.73
N GLN A 103 -4.08 16.24 8.63
CA GLN A 103 -4.36 16.18 10.07
C GLN A 103 -4.63 17.57 10.65
N LEU A 104 -3.80 18.55 10.35
CA LEU A 104 -4.00 19.94 10.79
C LEU A 104 -5.29 20.54 10.25
N HIS A 105 -5.61 20.28 8.99
CA HIS A 105 -6.88 20.73 8.40
C HIS A 105 -8.07 20.09 9.12
N PHE A 106 -8.01 18.79 9.40
CA PHE A 106 -9.06 18.08 10.14
C PHE A 106 -9.26 18.64 11.56
N ILE A 107 -8.16 18.93 12.27
CA ILE A 107 -8.23 19.58 13.60
C ILE A 107 -8.90 20.96 13.51
N ASP A 108 -8.58 21.73 12.47
CA ASP A 108 -9.20 23.05 12.26
C ASP A 108 -10.69 22.95 11.92
N GLU A 109 -11.12 21.93 11.17
CA GLU A 109 -12.55 21.63 10.91
C GLU A 109 -13.31 21.35 12.23
N ILE A 110 -12.73 20.57 13.14
CA ILE A 110 -13.32 20.31 14.46
C ILE A 110 -13.38 21.61 15.28
N ARG A 111 -12.29 22.37 15.32
CA ARG A 111 -12.20 23.63 16.04
C ARG A 111 -13.26 24.64 15.57
N LYS A 112 -13.51 24.70 14.27
CA LYS A 112 -14.52 25.58 13.66
C LYS A 112 -15.96 25.06 13.81
N GLY A 113 -16.15 23.85 14.33
CA GLY A 113 -17.46 23.22 14.42
C GLY A 113 -18.02 22.76 13.07
N ALA A 114 -17.17 22.62 12.06
CA ALA A 114 -17.57 22.12 10.74
C ALA A 114 -17.90 20.61 10.79
N ILE A 115 -17.30 19.87 11.72
CA ILE A 115 -17.60 18.47 12.02
C ILE A 115 -17.95 18.39 13.51
N VAL A 116 -19.18 17.96 13.83
CA VAL A 116 -19.68 17.85 15.20
C VAL A 116 -20.08 16.42 15.58
N ASP A 117 -20.29 15.55 14.60
CA ASP A 117 -20.67 14.16 14.87
C ASP A 117 -19.47 13.35 15.39
N ALA A 118 -19.63 12.79 16.59
CA ALA A 118 -18.56 12.07 17.27
C ALA A 118 -18.08 10.82 16.52
N ASN A 119 -18.97 10.14 15.80
CA ASN A 119 -18.59 8.95 15.03
C ASN A 119 -17.85 9.34 13.75
N ALA A 120 -18.29 10.41 13.08
CA ALA A 120 -17.58 10.96 11.94
C ALA A 120 -16.16 11.42 12.32
N ILE A 121 -16.02 12.08 13.49
CA ILE A 121 -14.73 12.50 14.02
C ILE A 121 -13.82 11.29 14.27
N ARG A 122 -14.32 10.26 14.98
CA ARG A 122 -13.52 9.05 15.26
C ARG A 122 -13.09 8.32 13.99
N ASN A 123 -14.01 8.12 13.04
CA ASN A 123 -13.70 7.45 11.79
C ASN A 123 -12.66 8.22 10.97
N LYS A 124 -12.78 9.54 10.90
CA LYS A 124 -11.81 10.38 10.18
C LYS A 124 -10.46 10.44 10.89
N ALA A 125 -10.45 10.51 12.23
CA ALA A 125 -9.23 10.43 13.02
C ALA A 125 -8.48 9.11 12.81
N GLN A 126 -9.18 7.97 12.83
CA GLN A 126 -8.59 6.67 12.56
C GLN A 126 -7.98 6.60 11.16
N LEU A 127 -8.69 7.08 10.15
CA LEU A 127 -8.18 7.16 8.77
C LEU A 127 -6.91 8.01 8.67
N LEU A 128 -6.86 9.10 9.43
CA LEU A 128 -5.72 10.02 9.48
C LEU A 128 -4.63 9.59 10.47
N LYS A 129 -4.70 8.38 11.04
CA LYS A 129 -3.73 7.86 12.00
C LYS A 129 -3.59 8.74 13.26
N ILE A 130 -4.64 9.49 13.62
CA ILE A 130 -4.67 10.29 14.86
C ILE A 130 -5.14 9.38 16.01
N PRO A 131 -4.34 9.16 17.04
CA PRO A 131 -4.74 8.32 18.17
C PRO A 131 -5.86 8.99 18.97
N MET A 132 -7.01 8.32 19.04
CA MET A 132 -8.18 8.77 19.82
C MET A 132 -8.63 7.63 20.73
N GLU A 133 -7.92 7.42 21.85
CA GLU A 133 -8.17 6.32 22.79
C GLU A 133 -8.84 6.79 24.10
N GLY A 134 -8.94 8.09 24.30
CA GLY A 134 -9.49 8.67 25.52
C GLY A 134 -10.97 9.07 25.45
N PRO A 135 -11.62 9.31 26.60
CA PRO A 135 -12.99 9.80 26.66
C PRO A 135 -13.11 11.32 26.41
N VAL A 136 -12.02 12.05 26.55
CA VAL A 136 -11.97 13.52 26.39
C VAL A 136 -10.69 13.90 25.66
N TYR A 137 -10.80 14.88 24.75
CA TYR A 137 -9.68 15.41 23.97
C TYR A 137 -9.62 16.93 24.13
N GLN A 138 -8.40 17.45 24.16
CA GLN A 138 -8.15 18.89 24.17
C GLN A 138 -7.30 19.27 22.97
N ILE A 139 -7.67 20.35 22.30
CA ILE A 139 -6.88 20.96 21.22
C ILE A 139 -6.16 22.17 21.82
N MET A 140 -4.84 22.17 21.77
CA MET A 140 -4.01 23.32 22.15
C MET A 140 -3.48 23.98 20.88
N LEU A 141 -3.72 25.27 20.75
CA LEU A 141 -3.19 26.09 19.65
C LEU A 141 -2.14 27.04 20.22
N ALA A 142 -0.95 26.97 19.66
CA ALA A 142 0.11 27.93 19.95
C ALA A 142 0.32 28.82 18.72
N ASP A 143 0.23 30.12 18.91
CA ASP A 143 0.50 31.11 17.85
C ASP A 143 1.72 31.96 18.25
N VAL A 144 2.64 32.16 17.33
CA VAL A 144 3.81 33.01 17.51
C VAL A 144 3.58 34.30 16.73
N ARG A 145 3.36 35.38 17.45
CA ARG A 145 3.21 36.71 16.84
C ARG A 145 4.54 37.20 16.28
N ARG A 146 4.59 37.48 15.00
CA ARG A 146 5.78 38.00 14.31
C ARG A 146 6.17 39.40 14.77
N ASP A 147 5.19 40.22 15.18
CA ASP A 147 5.35 41.59 15.66
C ASP A 147 6.19 41.71 16.94
N VAL A 148 6.27 40.65 17.75
CA VAL A 148 7.13 40.62 18.96
C VAL A 148 8.59 40.30 18.63
N VAL A 149 8.85 39.82 17.41
CA VAL A 149 10.17 39.30 16.95
C VAL A 149 10.91 40.34 16.12
N GLU A 150 10.22 41.37 15.58
CA GLU A 150 10.82 42.36 14.68
C GLU A 150 11.84 43.28 15.37
N ASP A 151 11.73 43.51 16.65
CA ASP A 151 12.66 44.39 17.39
C ASP A 151 14.06 43.79 17.65
N GLY A 152 14.28 42.51 17.33
CA GLY A 152 15.56 41.82 17.59
C GLY A 152 16.24 41.13 16.41
N PHE A 153 15.62 41.00 15.24
CA PHE A 153 16.15 40.19 14.15
C PHE A 153 16.39 40.98 12.86
N LYS A 154 17.61 40.84 12.34
CA LYS A 154 18.11 41.59 11.17
C LYS A 154 17.85 40.97 9.80
N SER A 155 17.32 39.77 9.71
CA SER A 155 17.00 39.11 8.42
C SER A 155 15.88 38.06 8.49
N GLY A 156 15.15 37.87 7.38
CA GLY A 156 14.09 36.88 7.27
C GLY A 156 14.54 35.43 7.51
N GLN A 157 15.81 35.11 7.23
CA GLN A 157 16.38 33.78 7.44
C GLN A 157 16.58 33.42 8.93
N GLU A 158 16.89 34.40 9.77
CA GLU A 158 16.99 34.20 11.22
C GLU A 158 15.64 33.99 11.86
N LEU A 159 14.60 34.64 11.35
CA LEU A 159 13.20 34.43 11.78
C LEU A 159 12.72 33.00 11.51
N ASP A 160 13.01 32.47 10.35
CA ASP A 160 12.64 31.09 9.97
C ASP A 160 13.39 30.07 10.86
N MET A 161 14.66 30.28 11.15
CA MET A 161 15.46 29.38 11.97
C MET A 161 14.98 29.37 13.44
N ASN A 162 14.61 30.51 14.00
CA ASN A 162 14.08 30.60 15.36
C ASN A 162 12.66 30.03 15.47
N PHE A 163 11.82 30.19 14.45
CA PHE A 163 10.52 29.55 14.37
C PHE A 163 10.66 28.01 14.37
N TRP A 164 11.57 27.47 13.55
CA TRP A 164 11.86 26.04 13.53
C TRP A 164 12.42 25.52 14.87
N GLN A 165 13.28 26.26 15.54
CA GLN A 165 13.77 25.90 16.87
C GLN A 165 12.66 25.91 17.91
N PHE A 166 11.75 26.88 17.84
CA PHE A 166 10.55 26.94 18.70
C PHE A 166 9.67 25.71 18.47
N VAL A 167 9.35 25.39 17.21
CA VAL A 167 8.56 24.22 16.86
C VAL A 167 9.22 22.92 17.37
N GLN A 168 10.53 22.76 17.17
CA GLN A 168 11.26 21.59 17.64
C GLN A 168 11.25 21.47 19.18
N LYS A 169 11.48 22.57 19.90
CA LYS A 169 11.44 22.57 21.37
C LYS A 169 10.03 22.27 21.90
N THR A 170 9.01 22.85 21.30
CA THR A 170 7.62 22.58 21.64
C THR A 170 7.27 21.11 21.41
N ASN A 171 7.66 20.56 20.26
CA ASN A 171 7.51 19.14 19.95
C ASN A 171 8.22 18.25 20.98
N GLN A 172 9.43 18.60 21.41
CA GLN A 172 10.19 17.83 22.38
C GLN A 172 9.51 17.84 23.77
N ILE A 173 8.95 18.97 24.16
CA ILE A 173 8.23 19.09 25.45
C ILE A 173 6.92 18.28 25.39
N VAL A 174 6.14 18.46 24.34
CA VAL A 174 4.81 17.84 24.25
C VAL A 174 4.89 16.32 24.12
N ARG A 175 5.90 15.80 23.41
CA ARG A 175 6.14 14.34 23.31
C ARG A 175 6.47 13.66 24.64
N GLN A 176 6.75 14.42 25.71
CA GLN A 176 6.94 13.86 27.06
C GLN A 176 5.61 13.52 27.75
N PHE A 177 4.49 13.98 27.22
CA PHE A 177 3.17 13.67 27.75
C PHE A 177 2.56 12.52 26.96
N GLU A 178 2.22 11.42 27.63
CA GLU A 178 1.53 10.28 27.00
C GLU A 178 0.18 10.73 26.41
N GLY A 179 -0.10 10.28 25.19
CA GLY A 179 -1.35 10.59 24.51
C GLY A 179 -1.38 11.94 23.79
N THR A 180 -0.26 12.63 23.63
CA THR A 180 -0.16 13.83 22.80
C THR A 180 0.13 13.48 21.34
N PHE A 181 -0.54 14.17 20.44
CA PHE A 181 -0.38 14.06 19.00
C PHE A 181 -0.06 15.44 18.40
N TRP A 182 0.92 15.45 17.48
CA TRP A 182 1.36 16.64 16.73
C TRP A 182 1.38 16.38 15.27
#